data_345696ef1dfbff77d2949fe65d67e8b3
#
_entry.id   345696ef1dfbff77d2949fe65d67e8b3
#
_cell.length_a   1.000
_cell.length_b   1.000
_cell.length_c   1.000
_cell.angle_alpha   90.00
_cell.angle_beta   90.00
_cell.angle_gamma   90.00
#
_symmetry.space_group_name_H-M   'P 1'
#
loop_
_entity.id
_entity.type
_entity.pdbx_description
1 polymer ?
#
loop_
_entity_poly.entity_id
_entity_poly.type
_entity_poly.pdbx_seq_one_letter_code
_entity_poly.pdbx_strand_id
1 'polypeptide(L)'
;MNNINWIFFDIGSTLVDESECYEIRYKETTDNTDITYQEFKNKVIEFAATFDNPYKEALQFFSLQKTKWYTELEKPYLFTESVLDELSKRYKLGIIANQSAGSEQRLTDWGISKYFDLVIASAEEGVEKPNPEIFKIAFERANCLPENAVMVGDRIDNDILPAKKLGLKTIWVKQGFSKYQPKSDVPDYTIQTLEEILELL
;
A
#
# COMPACT_ATOMS: atom_id res chain seq x y z
N MET A 1 -12.48 12.30 -14.05
CA MET A 1 -11.35 13.10 -13.48
C MET A 1 -10.64 13.81 -14.64
N ASN A 2 -10.91 15.09 -14.85
CA ASN A 2 -10.31 15.85 -15.96
C ASN A 2 -8.84 16.16 -15.63
N ASN A 3 -7.94 16.03 -16.61
CA ASN A 3 -6.50 16.35 -16.56
C ASN A 3 -5.59 15.40 -15.77
N ILE A 4 -6.05 14.24 -15.33
CA ILE A 4 -5.17 13.23 -14.74
C ILE A 4 -4.35 12.57 -15.87
N ASN A 5 -3.04 12.45 -15.67
CA ASN A 5 -2.13 11.77 -16.58
C ASN A 5 -1.18 10.79 -15.89
N TRP A 6 -1.09 10.84 -14.55
CA TRP A 6 -0.34 9.89 -13.73
C TRP A 6 -1.22 9.23 -12.67
N ILE A 7 -0.99 7.93 -12.45
CA ILE A 7 -1.54 7.19 -11.31
C ILE A 7 -0.37 6.58 -10.56
N PHE A 8 -0.21 6.97 -9.29
CA PHE A 8 0.77 6.39 -8.40
C PHE A 8 0.11 5.39 -7.48
N PHE A 9 0.73 4.22 -7.33
CA PHE A 9 0.24 3.14 -6.47
C PHE A 9 1.19 2.91 -5.30
N ASP A 10 0.64 2.58 -4.14
CA ASP A 10 1.33 1.79 -3.15
C ASP A 10 1.40 0.31 -3.62
N ILE A 11 2.25 -0.50 -2.97
CA ILE A 11 2.43 -1.93 -3.32
C ILE A 11 1.64 -2.82 -2.35
N GLY A 12 2.03 -2.81 -1.07
CA GLY A 12 1.49 -3.74 -0.08
C GLY A 12 0.01 -3.55 0.17
N SER A 13 -0.76 -4.62 0.20
CA SER A 13 -2.22 -4.57 0.38
C SER A 13 -2.99 -3.67 -0.63
N THR A 14 -2.30 -3.09 -1.61
CA THR A 14 -2.87 -2.32 -2.72
C THR A 14 -2.81 -3.11 -4.04
N LEU A 15 -1.61 -3.45 -4.49
CA LEU A 15 -1.35 -4.28 -5.68
C LEU A 15 -1.09 -5.74 -5.30
N VAL A 16 -0.64 -5.98 -4.08
CA VAL A 16 -0.09 -7.23 -3.59
C VAL A 16 -0.83 -7.71 -2.35
N ASP A 17 -1.20 -8.99 -2.36
CA ASP A 17 -1.75 -9.69 -1.20
C ASP A 17 -0.62 -10.09 -0.25
N GLU A 18 -0.64 -9.55 0.95
CA GLU A 18 0.31 -9.82 2.04
C GLU A 18 -0.28 -10.76 3.11
N SER A 19 -1.46 -11.33 2.88
CA SER A 19 -2.17 -12.11 3.90
C SER A 19 -1.37 -13.32 4.40
N GLU A 20 -0.68 -14.04 3.50
CA GLU A 20 0.16 -15.18 3.85
C GLU A 20 1.38 -14.75 4.69
N CYS A 21 1.98 -13.59 4.37
CA CYS A 21 3.08 -13.01 5.15
C CYS A 21 2.63 -12.72 6.59
N TYR A 22 1.47 -12.10 6.76
CA TYR A 22 0.91 -11.82 8.09
C TYR A 22 0.55 -13.09 8.85
N GLU A 23 -0.04 -14.09 8.20
CA GLU A 23 -0.38 -15.37 8.83
C GLU A 23 0.85 -16.09 9.41
N ILE A 24 1.94 -16.16 8.66
CA ILE A 24 3.19 -16.78 9.13
C ILE A 24 3.79 -15.93 10.24
N ARG A 25 3.84 -14.63 10.03
CA ARG A 25 4.39 -13.69 11.01
C ARG A 25 3.69 -13.74 12.35
N TYR A 26 2.35 -13.87 12.38
CA TYR A 26 1.61 -14.00 13.65
C TYR A 26 1.91 -15.32 14.36
N LYS A 27 2.02 -16.43 13.62
CA LYS A 27 2.41 -17.72 14.18
C LYS A 27 3.79 -17.66 14.83
N GLU A 28 4.77 -17.08 14.13
CA GLU A 28 6.13 -16.92 14.68
C GLU A 28 6.17 -15.94 15.86
N THR A 29 5.35 -14.87 15.82
CA THR A 29 5.28 -13.89 16.92
C THR A 29 4.77 -14.52 18.20
N THR A 30 3.85 -15.48 18.10
CA THR A 30 3.23 -16.15 19.26
C THR A 30 3.92 -17.47 19.63
N ASP A 31 4.87 -17.94 18.83
CA ASP A 31 5.60 -19.17 19.12
C ASP A 31 6.38 -19.07 20.45
N ASN A 32 6.30 -20.13 21.26
CA ASN A 32 6.90 -20.19 22.58
C ASN A 32 6.43 -19.08 23.56
N THR A 33 5.22 -18.57 23.40
CA THR A 33 4.57 -17.62 24.32
C THR A 33 3.27 -18.21 24.88
N ASP A 34 2.71 -17.56 25.91
CA ASP A 34 1.39 -17.93 26.46
C ASP A 34 0.22 -17.34 25.64
N ILE A 35 0.51 -16.57 24.58
CA ILE A 35 -0.49 -15.92 23.73
C ILE A 35 -0.75 -16.81 22.53
N THR A 36 -2.01 -17.19 22.32
CA THR A 36 -2.38 -17.97 21.14
C THR A 36 -2.36 -17.10 19.87
N TYR A 37 -2.07 -17.73 18.72
CA TYR A 37 -2.20 -17.11 17.41
C TYR A 37 -3.54 -16.37 17.23
N GLN A 38 -4.66 -16.97 17.68
CA GLN A 38 -5.99 -16.39 17.51
C GLN A 38 -6.19 -15.13 18.37
N GLU A 39 -5.70 -15.12 19.59
CA GLU A 39 -5.73 -13.94 20.47
C GLU A 39 -4.94 -12.79 19.86
N PHE A 40 -3.72 -13.08 19.39
CA PHE A 40 -2.88 -12.08 18.74
C PHE A 40 -3.55 -11.52 17.48
N LYS A 41 -4.03 -12.39 16.57
CA LYS A 41 -4.74 -12.00 15.35
C LYS A 41 -5.98 -11.14 15.63
N ASN A 42 -6.79 -11.52 16.61
CA ASN A 42 -7.97 -10.75 16.99
C ASN A 42 -7.60 -9.35 17.49
N LYS A 43 -6.50 -9.23 18.24
CA LYS A 43 -6.02 -7.93 18.71
C LYS A 43 -5.48 -7.08 17.57
N VAL A 44 -4.78 -7.65 16.59
CA VAL A 44 -4.37 -6.94 15.39
C VAL A 44 -5.58 -6.39 14.61
N ILE A 45 -6.64 -7.19 14.45
CA ILE A 45 -7.87 -6.75 13.79
C ILE A 45 -8.56 -5.62 14.57
N GLU A 46 -8.61 -5.70 15.90
CA GLU A 46 -9.14 -4.63 16.76
C GLU A 46 -8.38 -3.32 16.55
N PHE A 47 -7.04 -3.36 16.55
CA PHE A 47 -6.21 -2.18 16.31
C PHE A 47 -6.26 -1.66 14.88
N ALA A 48 -6.57 -2.51 13.90
CA ALA A 48 -6.74 -2.07 12.52
C ALA A 48 -7.84 -1.00 12.35
N ALA A 49 -8.79 -0.93 13.28
CA ALA A 49 -9.84 0.09 13.26
C ALA A 49 -9.34 1.52 13.58
N THR A 50 -8.12 1.69 14.08
CA THR A 50 -7.59 2.97 14.57
C THR A 50 -6.74 3.76 13.57
N PHE A 51 -6.47 3.24 12.38
CA PHE A 51 -5.55 3.76 11.35
C PHE A 51 -4.06 3.70 11.70
N ASP A 52 -3.69 3.16 12.85
CA ASP A 52 -2.30 2.94 13.24
C ASP A 52 -1.72 1.66 12.60
N ASN A 53 -0.47 1.37 12.87
CA ASN A 53 0.14 0.09 12.47
C ASN A 53 -0.35 -1.02 13.41
N PRO A 54 -1.37 -1.81 13.03
CA PRO A 54 -2.07 -2.71 13.95
C PRO A 54 -1.17 -3.84 14.47
N TYR A 55 -0.22 -4.30 13.68
CA TYR A 55 0.75 -5.31 14.12
C TYR A 55 1.68 -4.77 15.21
N LYS A 56 2.18 -3.54 15.04
CA LYS A 56 3.03 -2.88 16.04
C LYS A 56 2.28 -2.66 17.35
N GLU A 57 1.04 -2.21 17.29
CA GLU A 57 0.19 -2.01 18.48
C GLU A 57 -0.06 -3.32 19.22
N ALA A 58 -0.33 -4.42 18.50
CA ALA A 58 -0.50 -5.73 19.09
C ALA A 58 0.79 -6.24 19.77
N LEU A 59 1.94 -6.03 19.15
CA LEU A 59 3.24 -6.36 19.76
C LEU A 59 3.44 -5.62 21.10
N GLN A 60 3.15 -4.31 21.12
CA GLN A 60 3.26 -3.50 22.34
C GLN A 60 2.28 -3.99 23.43
N PHE A 61 1.02 -4.24 23.05
CA PHE A 61 -0.01 -4.71 23.97
C PHE A 61 0.37 -6.02 24.69
N PHE A 62 0.92 -6.98 23.94
CA PHE A 62 1.32 -8.28 24.49
C PHE A 62 2.80 -8.31 24.95
N SER A 63 3.55 -7.21 24.82
CA SER A 63 4.99 -7.15 25.10
C SER A 63 5.81 -8.18 24.31
N LEU A 64 5.44 -8.42 23.04
CA LEU A 64 6.08 -9.36 22.14
C LEU A 64 7.07 -8.67 21.20
N GLN A 65 7.99 -9.44 20.64
CA GLN A 65 9.00 -8.95 19.71
C GLN A 65 8.54 -9.11 18.27
N LYS A 66 8.99 -8.16 17.43
CA LYS A 66 8.78 -8.19 15.98
C LYS A 66 9.53 -9.37 15.35
N THR A 67 8.86 -10.16 14.53
CA THR A 67 9.46 -11.24 13.74
C THR A 67 9.77 -10.81 12.30
N LYS A 68 10.40 -11.71 11.54
CA LYS A 68 10.81 -11.48 10.14
C LYS A 68 9.59 -11.21 9.24
N TRP A 69 9.82 -10.45 8.18
CA TRP A 69 8.90 -10.32 7.06
C TRP A 69 9.40 -11.16 5.89
N TYR A 70 8.53 -11.92 5.28
CA TYR A 70 8.85 -12.87 4.20
C TYR A 70 8.33 -12.32 2.86
N THR A 71 9.14 -11.50 2.20
CA THR A 71 8.78 -10.86 0.92
C THR A 71 8.51 -11.89 -0.19
N GLU A 72 9.09 -13.09 -0.07
CA GLU A 72 8.86 -14.20 -0.99
C GLU A 72 7.45 -14.79 -0.96
N LEU A 73 6.65 -14.42 0.02
CA LEU A 73 5.24 -14.83 0.16
C LEU A 73 4.27 -13.76 -0.34
N GLU A 74 4.76 -12.58 -0.66
CA GLU A 74 3.96 -11.53 -1.29
C GLU A 74 3.56 -11.96 -2.71
N LYS A 75 2.28 -11.77 -3.07
CA LYS A 75 1.76 -12.15 -4.39
C LYS A 75 0.83 -11.07 -4.92
N PRO A 76 0.94 -10.65 -6.19
CA PRO A 76 -0.07 -9.79 -6.78
C PRO A 76 -1.48 -10.38 -6.62
N TYR A 77 -2.48 -9.52 -6.36
CA TYR A 77 -3.86 -9.98 -6.44
C TYR A 77 -4.16 -10.47 -7.87
N LEU A 78 -5.11 -11.39 -8.00
CA LEU A 78 -5.44 -12.02 -9.28
C LEU A 78 -5.83 -11.00 -10.38
N PHE A 79 -6.39 -9.89 -9.99
CA PHE A 79 -6.83 -8.83 -10.88
C PHE A 79 -5.78 -7.75 -11.14
N THR A 80 -4.65 -7.73 -10.40
CA THR A 80 -3.66 -6.64 -10.48
C THR A 80 -3.15 -6.45 -11.90
N GLU A 81 -2.73 -7.53 -12.58
CA GLU A 81 -2.18 -7.41 -13.91
C GLU A 81 -3.20 -6.85 -14.91
N SER A 82 -4.44 -7.33 -14.91
CA SER A 82 -5.49 -6.86 -15.83
C SER A 82 -5.87 -5.40 -15.60
N VAL A 83 -5.89 -4.95 -14.34
CA VAL A 83 -6.15 -3.54 -13.99
C VAL A 83 -5.02 -2.65 -14.48
N LEU A 84 -3.76 -3.03 -14.23
CA LEU A 84 -2.60 -2.26 -14.68
C LEU A 84 -2.53 -2.20 -16.22
N ASP A 85 -2.81 -3.31 -16.92
CA ASP A 85 -2.86 -3.35 -18.38
C ASP A 85 -3.90 -2.35 -18.93
N GLU A 86 -5.08 -2.29 -18.36
CA GLU A 86 -6.13 -1.37 -18.82
C GLU A 86 -5.79 0.08 -18.52
N LEU A 87 -5.28 0.39 -17.33
CA LEU A 87 -4.92 1.75 -16.95
C LEU A 87 -3.71 2.28 -17.74
N SER A 88 -2.71 1.46 -18.02
CA SER A 88 -1.50 1.85 -18.76
C SER A 88 -1.79 2.28 -20.20
N LYS A 89 -2.95 1.92 -20.76
CA LYS A 89 -3.37 2.38 -22.10
C LYS A 89 -3.74 3.87 -22.14
N ARG A 90 -4.04 4.47 -20.98
CA ARG A 90 -4.56 5.84 -20.88
C ARG A 90 -3.73 6.74 -19.98
N TYR A 91 -3.02 6.16 -19.01
CA TYR A 91 -2.27 6.88 -17.98
C TYR A 91 -0.84 6.37 -17.91
N LYS A 92 0.08 7.21 -17.48
CA LYS A 92 1.37 6.78 -16.96
C LYS A 92 1.20 6.25 -15.57
N LEU A 93 1.84 5.12 -15.27
CA LEU A 93 1.75 4.47 -13.98
C LEU A 93 3.08 4.57 -13.24
N GLY A 94 3.00 4.82 -11.94
CA GLY A 94 4.16 4.88 -11.07
C GLY A 94 3.91 4.19 -9.73
N ILE A 95 4.99 3.89 -9.04
CA ILE A 95 4.97 3.39 -7.66
C ILE A 95 5.49 4.47 -6.73
N ILE A 96 4.83 4.65 -5.57
CA ILE A 96 5.36 5.35 -4.39
C ILE A 96 5.09 4.46 -3.18
N ALA A 97 6.10 3.70 -2.73
CA ALA A 97 5.90 2.67 -1.72
C ALA A 97 6.97 2.63 -0.62
N ASN A 98 6.54 2.28 0.59
CA ASN A 98 7.47 1.97 1.68
C ASN A 98 7.87 0.50 1.57
N GLN A 99 9.00 0.24 0.93
CA GLN A 99 9.47 -1.11 0.60
C GLN A 99 10.94 -1.29 0.97
N SER A 100 11.32 -2.54 1.23
CA SER A 100 12.72 -2.95 1.32
C SER A 100 13.40 -2.88 -0.05
N ALA A 101 14.73 -2.82 -0.08
CA ALA A 101 15.51 -2.80 -1.31
C ALA A 101 15.14 -3.95 -2.26
N GLY A 102 15.28 -3.71 -3.57
CA GLY A 102 14.97 -4.67 -4.62
C GLY A 102 13.51 -4.66 -5.08
N SER A 103 12.79 -3.57 -4.87
CA SER A 103 11.38 -3.43 -5.30
C SER A 103 11.19 -3.63 -6.79
N GLU A 104 12.05 -3.09 -7.64
CA GLU A 104 11.98 -3.27 -9.10
C GLU A 104 12.14 -4.75 -9.51
N GLN A 105 13.04 -5.48 -8.84
CA GLN A 105 13.20 -6.91 -9.12
C GLN A 105 11.94 -7.68 -8.74
N ARG A 106 11.32 -7.41 -7.59
CA ARG A 106 10.06 -8.06 -7.20
C ARG A 106 8.92 -7.76 -8.18
N LEU A 107 8.78 -6.51 -8.63
CA LEU A 107 7.81 -6.16 -9.67
C LEU A 107 8.05 -6.94 -10.98
N THR A 108 9.32 -7.20 -11.31
CA THR A 108 9.72 -8.01 -12.47
C THR A 108 9.37 -9.48 -12.27
N ASP A 109 9.69 -10.03 -11.12
CA ASP A 109 9.39 -11.43 -10.77
C ASP A 109 7.87 -11.69 -10.75
N TRP A 110 7.07 -10.69 -10.40
CA TRP A 110 5.61 -10.73 -10.48
C TRP A 110 5.04 -10.47 -11.89
N GLY A 111 5.89 -10.13 -12.87
CA GLY A 111 5.49 -9.88 -14.26
C GLY A 111 4.77 -8.54 -14.50
N ILE A 112 4.76 -7.64 -13.53
CA ILE A 112 4.02 -6.37 -13.59
C ILE A 112 4.91 -5.13 -13.79
N SER A 113 6.23 -5.25 -13.73
CA SER A 113 7.15 -4.12 -13.91
C SER A 113 6.97 -3.38 -15.24
N LYS A 114 6.57 -4.09 -16.29
CA LYS A 114 6.32 -3.55 -17.64
C LYS A 114 5.24 -2.46 -17.72
N TYR A 115 4.41 -2.34 -16.69
CA TYR A 115 3.33 -1.34 -16.67
C TYR A 115 3.74 -0.01 -16.04
N PHE A 116 4.89 0.04 -15.35
CA PHE A 116 5.30 1.21 -14.60
C PHE A 116 6.37 2.01 -15.34
N ASP A 117 6.09 3.30 -15.53
CA ASP A 117 7.05 4.29 -16.06
C ASP A 117 8.03 4.78 -14.98
N LEU A 118 7.69 4.62 -13.69
CA LEU A 118 8.49 5.12 -12.56
C LEU A 118 8.26 4.27 -11.32
N VAL A 119 9.35 3.93 -10.60
CA VAL A 119 9.31 3.27 -9.30
C VAL A 119 10.06 4.11 -8.28
N ILE A 120 9.37 4.53 -7.22
CA ILE A 120 9.93 5.24 -6.07
C ILE A 120 9.68 4.39 -4.83
N ALA A 121 10.74 3.83 -4.28
CA ALA A 121 10.65 3.00 -3.10
C ALA A 121 11.55 3.52 -1.99
N SER A 122 11.08 3.44 -0.75
CA SER A 122 11.69 4.12 0.40
C SER A 122 13.12 3.70 0.70
N ALA A 123 13.47 2.43 0.46
CA ALA A 123 14.82 1.94 0.74
C ALA A 123 15.85 2.49 -0.26
N GLU A 124 15.46 2.73 -1.50
CA GLU A 124 16.30 3.31 -2.55
C GLU A 124 16.43 4.83 -2.39
N GLU A 125 15.39 5.51 -1.92
CA GLU A 125 15.36 6.96 -1.78
C GLU A 125 15.84 7.47 -0.41
N GLY A 126 15.95 6.59 0.59
CA GLY A 126 16.33 6.96 1.96
C GLY A 126 15.26 7.78 2.69
N VAL A 127 14.04 7.84 2.17
CA VAL A 127 12.89 8.55 2.74
C VAL A 127 11.62 7.73 2.53
N GLU A 128 10.73 7.73 3.53
CA GLU A 128 9.50 6.92 3.51
C GLU A 128 8.24 7.75 3.69
N LYS A 129 7.10 7.27 3.17
CA LYS A 129 5.77 7.81 3.51
C LYS A 129 5.52 7.70 5.02
N PRO A 130 4.92 8.70 5.67
CA PRO A 130 4.20 9.83 5.11
C PRO A 130 5.03 11.10 4.87
N ASN A 131 6.38 11.01 4.85
CA ASN A 131 7.20 12.19 4.57
C ASN A 131 6.88 12.73 3.16
N PRO A 132 6.52 14.02 3.02
CA PRO A 132 6.16 14.61 1.72
C PRO A 132 7.31 14.56 0.69
N GLU A 133 8.55 14.38 1.13
CA GLU A 133 9.71 14.38 0.24
C GLU A 133 9.68 13.21 -0.75
N ILE A 134 9.21 12.02 -0.35
CA ILE A 134 9.11 10.88 -1.27
C ILE A 134 8.15 11.15 -2.44
N PHE A 135 7.07 11.90 -2.18
CA PHE A 135 6.12 12.31 -3.21
C PHE A 135 6.72 13.37 -4.15
N LYS A 136 7.48 14.33 -3.60
CA LYS A 136 8.16 15.36 -4.41
C LYS A 136 9.18 14.74 -5.35
N ILE A 137 9.97 13.77 -4.88
CA ILE A 137 10.89 13.00 -5.73
C ILE A 137 10.13 12.36 -6.89
N ALA A 138 8.96 11.77 -6.61
CA ALA A 138 8.12 11.16 -7.65
C ALA A 138 7.64 12.22 -8.67
N PHE A 139 7.16 13.39 -8.23
CA PHE A 139 6.69 14.45 -9.13
C PHE A 139 7.80 15.01 -9.98
N GLU A 140 8.99 15.23 -9.42
CA GLU A 140 10.15 15.73 -10.13
C GLU A 140 10.58 14.76 -11.24
N ARG A 141 10.73 13.47 -10.91
CA ARG A 141 11.12 12.45 -11.90
C ARG A 141 10.04 12.17 -12.93
N ALA A 142 8.77 12.23 -12.53
CA ALA A 142 7.63 12.09 -13.44
C ALA A 142 7.41 13.32 -14.31
N ASN A 143 8.05 14.45 -14.00
CA ASN A 143 7.74 15.77 -14.56
C ASN A 143 6.23 16.04 -14.56
N CYS A 144 5.60 15.83 -13.39
CA CYS A 144 4.15 15.87 -13.19
C CYS A 144 3.79 16.85 -12.06
N LEU A 145 2.74 17.64 -12.28
CA LEU A 145 2.15 18.45 -11.21
C LEU A 145 1.22 17.60 -10.33
N PRO A 146 1.18 17.83 -9.01
CA PRO A 146 0.34 17.06 -8.10
C PRO A 146 -1.13 16.98 -8.50
N GLU A 147 -1.71 18.08 -8.98
CA GLU A 147 -3.11 18.15 -9.44
C GLU A 147 -3.42 17.30 -10.67
N ASN A 148 -2.38 16.84 -11.39
CA ASN A 148 -2.51 15.97 -12.55
C ASN A 148 -2.25 14.48 -12.20
N ALA A 149 -2.16 14.16 -10.92
CA ALA A 149 -1.89 12.83 -10.44
C ALA A 149 -2.94 12.32 -9.45
N VAL A 150 -3.05 10.98 -9.40
CA VAL A 150 -3.84 10.25 -8.40
C VAL A 150 -2.89 9.40 -7.57
N MET A 151 -3.07 9.38 -6.24
CA MET A 151 -2.47 8.37 -5.36
C MET A 151 -3.51 7.31 -5.00
N VAL A 152 -3.15 6.05 -5.21
CA VAL A 152 -3.94 4.87 -4.86
C VAL A 152 -3.19 4.09 -3.77
N GLY A 153 -3.84 3.87 -2.64
CA GLY A 153 -3.22 3.15 -1.53
C GLY A 153 -4.25 2.67 -0.51
N ASP A 154 -3.83 1.75 0.35
CA ASP A 154 -4.68 1.17 1.38
C ASP A 154 -4.61 1.93 2.71
N ARG A 155 -3.61 2.78 2.94
CA ARG A 155 -3.38 3.46 4.21
C ARG A 155 -3.72 4.95 4.16
N ILE A 156 -4.66 5.34 5.03
CA ILE A 156 -5.06 6.76 5.17
C ILE A 156 -3.87 7.62 5.63
N ASP A 157 -3.10 7.15 6.61
CA ASP A 157 -2.00 7.88 7.24
C ASP A 157 -0.76 8.01 6.34
N ASN A 158 -0.43 6.98 5.58
CA ASN A 158 0.76 6.92 4.76
C ASN A 158 0.56 7.36 3.31
N ASP A 159 -0.59 6.99 2.71
CA ASP A 159 -0.81 7.19 1.28
C ASP A 159 -1.72 8.38 1.01
N ILE A 160 -2.90 8.36 1.62
CA ILE A 160 -4.02 9.21 1.25
C ILE A 160 -3.85 10.64 1.81
N LEU A 161 -3.68 10.76 3.12
CA LEU A 161 -3.58 12.05 3.78
C LEU A 161 -2.37 12.88 3.31
N PRO A 162 -1.14 12.32 3.22
CA PRO A 162 0.00 13.08 2.73
C PRO A 162 -0.14 13.46 1.25
N ALA A 163 -0.62 12.55 0.38
CA ALA A 163 -0.86 12.85 -1.02
C ALA A 163 -1.90 13.97 -1.21
N LYS A 164 -3.01 13.91 -0.48
CA LYS A 164 -4.06 14.93 -0.53
C LYS A 164 -3.56 16.31 -0.08
N LYS A 165 -2.71 16.36 0.96
CA LYS A 165 -2.09 17.63 1.41
C LYS A 165 -1.18 18.25 0.35
N LEU A 166 -0.63 17.45 -0.56
CA LEU A 166 0.20 17.90 -1.68
C LEU A 166 -0.61 18.26 -2.92
N GLY A 167 -1.92 18.02 -2.94
CA GLY A 167 -2.82 18.37 -4.04
C GLY A 167 -3.16 17.25 -5.01
N LEU A 168 -2.74 16.01 -4.74
CA LEU A 168 -3.16 14.86 -5.55
C LEU A 168 -4.63 14.56 -5.31
N LYS A 169 -5.27 13.95 -6.31
CA LYS A 169 -6.46 13.16 -6.09
C LYS A 169 -6.09 11.86 -5.38
N THR A 170 -7.02 11.32 -4.61
CA THR A 170 -6.76 10.17 -3.77
C THR A 170 -7.86 9.11 -3.90
N ILE A 171 -7.44 7.86 -4.03
CA ILE A 171 -8.31 6.69 -4.05
C ILE A 171 -7.85 5.76 -2.93
N TRP A 172 -8.70 5.56 -1.94
CA TRP A 172 -8.45 4.64 -0.83
C TRP A 172 -9.01 3.27 -1.16
N VAL A 173 -8.13 2.25 -1.20
CA VAL A 173 -8.50 0.85 -1.42
C VAL A 173 -8.68 0.17 -0.08
N LYS A 174 -9.86 -0.40 0.18
CA LYS A 174 -10.17 -1.11 1.43
C LYS A 174 -9.77 -2.59 1.38
N GLN A 175 -8.51 -2.84 1.03
CA GLN A 175 -7.89 -4.17 1.06
C GLN A 175 -6.98 -4.31 2.30
N GLY A 176 -6.41 -5.49 2.53
CA GLY A 176 -5.55 -5.73 3.69
C GLY A 176 -6.24 -5.37 5.02
N PHE A 177 -5.57 -4.58 5.85
CA PHE A 177 -6.12 -4.11 7.13
C PHE A 177 -7.15 -3.00 6.98
N SER A 178 -7.10 -2.24 5.91
CA SER A 178 -8.01 -1.11 5.72
C SER A 178 -9.49 -1.55 5.59
N LYS A 179 -9.75 -2.82 5.27
CA LYS A 179 -11.11 -3.39 5.27
C LYS A 179 -11.79 -3.35 6.66
N TYR A 180 -11.00 -3.29 7.74
CA TYR A 180 -11.51 -3.21 9.12
C TYR A 180 -11.66 -1.76 9.60
N GLN A 181 -11.11 -0.80 8.87
CA GLN A 181 -11.15 0.60 9.25
C GLN A 181 -12.54 1.21 9.01
N PRO A 182 -12.98 2.19 9.82
CA PRO A 182 -14.23 2.89 9.62
C PRO A 182 -14.22 3.68 8.30
N LYS A 183 -15.38 4.18 7.89
CA LYS A 183 -15.46 5.12 6.78
C LYS A 183 -14.67 6.38 7.11
N SER A 184 -14.07 6.98 6.09
CA SER A 184 -13.31 8.22 6.19
C SER A 184 -13.74 9.17 5.06
N ASP A 185 -13.84 10.45 5.38
CA ASP A 185 -14.09 11.52 4.41
C ASP A 185 -12.79 12.15 3.88
N VAL A 186 -11.64 11.59 4.27
CA VAL A 186 -10.32 12.08 3.83
C VAL A 186 -10.07 11.80 2.36
N PRO A 187 -10.26 10.57 1.82
CA PRO A 187 -10.02 10.28 0.40
C PRO A 187 -11.04 10.97 -0.50
N ASP A 188 -10.67 11.26 -1.75
CA ASP A 188 -11.62 11.74 -2.75
C ASP A 188 -12.56 10.61 -3.19
N TYR A 189 -12.04 9.37 -3.25
CA TYR A 189 -12.80 8.15 -3.58
C TYR A 189 -12.38 7.00 -2.68
N THR A 190 -13.33 6.12 -2.40
CA THR A 190 -13.10 4.86 -1.65
C THR A 190 -13.62 3.70 -2.46
N ILE A 191 -12.80 2.67 -2.66
CA ILE A 191 -13.13 1.43 -3.35
C ILE A 191 -12.86 0.23 -2.44
N GLN A 192 -13.58 -0.88 -2.66
CA GLN A 192 -13.41 -2.10 -1.87
C GLN A 192 -12.31 -3.00 -2.43
N THR A 193 -12.19 -3.04 -3.75
CA THR A 193 -11.14 -3.76 -4.48
C THR A 193 -10.51 -2.86 -5.53
N LEU A 194 -9.27 -3.15 -5.92
CA LEU A 194 -8.59 -2.36 -6.94
C LEU A 194 -9.31 -2.37 -8.31
N GLU A 195 -10.06 -3.44 -8.62
CA GLU A 195 -10.82 -3.54 -9.88
C GLU A 195 -11.80 -2.39 -10.08
N GLU A 196 -12.41 -1.91 -8.98
CA GLU A 196 -13.39 -0.80 -9.03
C GLU A 196 -12.78 0.52 -9.54
N ILE A 197 -11.44 0.63 -9.59
CA ILE A 197 -10.77 1.82 -10.13
C ILE A 197 -11.11 2.05 -11.61
N LEU A 198 -11.37 0.98 -12.36
CA LEU A 198 -11.71 1.05 -13.79
C LEU A 198 -13.08 1.72 -14.05
N GLU A 199 -13.94 1.78 -13.04
CA GLU A 199 -15.22 2.49 -13.12
C GLU A 199 -15.07 3.99 -12.78
N LEU A 200 -13.97 4.36 -12.13
CA LEU A 200 -13.68 5.74 -11.73
C LEU A 200 -12.82 6.49 -12.74
N LEU A 201 -11.93 5.79 -13.42
CA LEU A 201 -10.93 6.29 -14.35
C LEU A 201 -11.14 5.73 -15.74
#